data_60ec54adc19c6196a55a0cb3b9d6200f
#
_entry.id   60ec54adc19c6196a55a0cb3b9d6200f
#
_cell.length_a   1.000
_cell.length_b   1.000
_cell.length_c   1.000
_cell.angle_alpha   90.00
_cell.angle_beta   90.00
_cell.angle_gamma   90.00
#
_symmetry.space_group_name_H-M   'P 1'
#
loop_
_entity.id
_entity.type
_entity.pdbx_description
1 polymer ?
#
loop_
_entity_poly.entity_id
_entity_poly.type
_entity_poly.pdbx_seq_one_letter_code
_entity_poly.pdbx_strand_id
1 'polypeptide(L)'
;FILPVVELEDEDAHYRPEALIITPEQTGQLTESQTEMALLLQGKSWTDTGEHRFALEAGPLRLRRAFCGVEREGESFLLRVNALSRNNALPADAEAELEALCADTVRRCWTLGLDISGFGAHQALRDGHFALTTKNVCPEIRADVKLMKC
;
A
#
# COMPACT_ATOMS: atom_id res chain seq x y z
N PHE A 1 13.58 -1.07 0.77
CA PHE A 1 13.29 0.37 0.71
C PHE A 1 12.36 0.66 -0.46
N ILE A 2 11.41 1.59 -0.25
CA ILE A 2 10.62 2.20 -1.33
C ILE A 2 11.24 3.56 -1.58
N LEU A 3 11.71 3.79 -2.81
CA LEU A 3 12.36 5.04 -3.20
C LEU A 3 11.57 5.74 -4.30
N PRO A 4 11.40 7.06 -4.22
CA PRO A 4 10.84 7.83 -5.32
C PRO A 4 11.78 7.79 -6.53
N VAL A 5 11.20 7.80 -7.71
CA VAL A 5 11.94 8.03 -8.96
C VAL A 5 11.92 9.51 -9.24
N VAL A 6 13.09 10.09 -9.43
CA VAL A 6 13.25 11.50 -9.80
C VAL A 6 13.78 11.56 -11.23
N GLU A 7 13.10 12.30 -12.07
CA GLU A 7 13.52 12.61 -13.43
C GLU A 7 14.01 14.05 -13.51
N LEU A 8 15.11 14.27 -14.18
CA LEU A 8 15.65 15.61 -14.41
C LEU A 8 15.28 16.03 -15.84
N GLU A 9 14.45 17.06 -15.94
CA GLU A 9 14.14 17.75 -17.20
C GLU A 9 14.57 19.20 -17.08
N ASP A 10 15.40 19.69 -18.03
CA ASP A 10 15.82 21.08 -18.13
C ASP A 10 16.29 21.74 -16.80
N GLU A 11 17.12 21.01 -16.02
CA GLU A 11 17.62 21.41 -14.69
C GLU A 11 16.57 21.35 -13.55
N ASP A 12 15.32 21.04 -13.83
CA ASP A 12 14.28 20.83 -12.82
C ASP A 12 14.14 19.35 -12.47
N ALA A 13 13.95 19.07 -11.19
CA ALA A 13 13.72 17.72 -10.67
C ALA A 13 12.22 17.45 -10.52
N HIS A 14 11.71 16.45 -11.25
CA HIS A 14 10.33 16.03 -11.16
C HIS A 14 10.24 14.65 -10.52
N TYR A 15 9.32 14.48 -9.56
CA TYR A 15 9.02 13.18 -9.00
C TYR A 15 8.09 12.41 -9.95
N ARG A 16 8.52 11.21 -10.30
CA ARG A 16 7.63 10.27 -10.99
C ARG A 16 6.62 9.66 -10.01
N PRO A 17 5.42 9.35 -10.50
CA PRO A 17 4.41 8.72 -9.66
C PRO A 17 4.76 7.27 -9.28
N GLU A 18 5.64 6.63 -10.05
CA GLU A 18 6.11 5.26 -9.79
C GLU A 18 7.24 5.24 -8.77
N ALA A 19 7.33 4.15 -8.01
CA ALA A 19 8.42 3.92 -7.09
C ALA A 19 9.28 2.73 -7.46
N LEU A 20 10.55 2.78 -7.02
CA LEU A 20 11.43 1.64 -7.02
C LEU A 20 11.42 0.97 -5.65
N ILE A 21 11.31 -0.35 -5.64
CA ILE A 21 11.63 -1.17 -4.48
C ILE A 21 13.03 -1.71 -4.65
N ILE A 22 13.87 -1.44 -3.68
CA ILE A 22 15.24 -1.97 -3.61
C ILE A 22 15.36 -2.81 -2.34
N THR A 23 15.71 -4.07 -2.54
CA THR A 23 16.05 -5.00 -1.46
C THR A 23 17.47 -5.54 -1.70
N PRO A 24 18.10 -6.19 -0.72
CA PRO A 24 19.43 -6.78 -0.92
C PRO A 24 19.49 -7.80 -2.06
N GLU A 25 18.38 -8.40 -2.41
CA GLU A 25 18.30 -9.52 -3.35
C GLU A 25 17.81 -9.10 -4.73
N GLN A 26 17.03 -8.01 -4.82
CA GLN A 26 16.43 -7.60 -6.10
C GLN A 26 15.94 -6.15 -6.11
N THR A 27 15.69 -5.67 -7.31
CA THR A 27 15.06 -4.38 -7.57
C THR A 27 13.81 -4.57 -8.41
N GLY A 28 12.75 -3.86 -8.11
CA GLY A 28 11.51 -3.88 -8.88
C GLY A 28 10.80 -2.54 -8.85
N GLN A 29 9.80 -2.38 -9.70
CA GLN A 29 9.03 -1.16 -9.85
C GLN A 29 7.58 -1.39 -9.43
N LEU A 30 7.00 -0.40 -8.79
CA LEU A 30 5.57 -0.28 -8.52
C LEU A 30 4.94 0.67 -9.52
N THR A 31 3.69 0.41 -9.90
CA THR A 31 2.88 1.38 -10.64
C THR A 31 2.53 2.58 -9.75
N GLU A 32 2.01 3.66 -10.34
CA GLU A 32 1.54 4.82 -9.59
C GLU A 32 0.55 4.43 -8.48
N SER A 33 -0.50 3.70 -8.83
CA SER A 33 -1.52 3.28 -7.86
C SER A 33 -0.96 2.34 -6.78
N GLN A 34 -0.06 1.44 -7.13
CA GLN A 34 0.62 0.58 -6.16
C GLN A 34 1.56 1.39 -5.25
N THR A 35 2.21 2.40 -5.77
CA THR A 35 3.06 3.31 -5.00
C THR A 35 2.24 4.06 -3.96
N GLU A 36 1.14 4.68 -4.36
CA GLU A 36 0.23 5.37 -3.45
C GLU A 36 -0.34 4.44 -2.38
N MET A 37 -0.74 3.23 -2.77
CA MET A 37 -1.24 2.22 -1.82
C MET A 37 -0.15 1.78 -0.83
N ALA A 38 1.07 1.54 -1.30
CA ALA A 38 2.19 1.15 -0.44
C ALA A 38 2.54 2.24 0.59
N LEU A 39 2.53 3.50 0.18
CA LEU A 39 2.74 4.63 1.06
C LEU A 39 1.60 4.77 2.09
N LEU A 40 0.35 4.63 1.66
CA LEU A 40 -0.81 4.68 2.52
C LEU A 40 -0.75 3.59 3.59
N LEU A 41 -0.42 2.35 3.22
CA LEU A 41 -0.28 1.23 4.16
C LEU A 41 0.85 1.42 5.18
N GLN A 42 1.88 2.17 4.81
CA GLN A 42 2.99 2.53 5.71
C GLN A 42 2.75 3.80 6.52
N GLY A 43 1.62 4.47 6.33
CA GLY A 43 1.32 5.75 6.97
C GLY A 43 2.25 6.88 6.51
N LYS A 44 2.77 6.79 5.28
CA LYS A 44 3.69 7.75 4.67
C LYS A 44 3.01 8.46 3.50
N SER A 45 3.50 9.64 3.17
CA SER A 45 3.13 10.38 1.95
C SER A 45 4.34 11.13 1.44
N TRP A 46 4.46 11.26 0.14
CA TRP A 46 5.50 12.10 -0.49
C TRP A 46 4.98 13.51 -0.82
N THR A 47 3.72 13.78 -0.52
CA THR A 47 3.14 15.12 -0.69
C THR A 47 3.14 15.87 0.64
N ASP A 48 3.36 17.18 0.60
CA ASP A 48 3.32 18.06 1.78
C ASP A 48 1.95 18.05 2.47
N THR A 49 0.90 17.74 1.72
CA THR A 49 -0.47 17.70 2.22
C THR A 49 -0.82 16.40 2.94
N GLY A 50 0.02 15.37 2.81
CA GLY A 50 -0.29 14.02 3.30
C GLY A 50 -1.48 13.37 2.59
N GLU A 51 -1.84 13.86 1.41
CA GLU A 51 -2.96 13.36 0.60
C GLU A 51 -2.51 12.25 -0.33
N HIS A 52 -3.30 11.17 -0.38
CA HIS A 52 -3.14 10.08 -1.34
C HIS A 52 -4.18 10.21 -2.45
N ARG A 53 -3.76 9.95 -3.68
CA ARG A 53 -4.60 10.09 -4.87
C ARG A 53 -4.65 8.78 -5.63
N PHE A 54 -5.86 8.33 -5.95
CA PHE A 54 -6.10 7.11 -6.71
C PHE A 54 -6.96 7.43 -7.93
N ALA A 55 -6.55 6.97 -9.09
CA ALA A 55 -7.35 6.99 -10.30
C ALA A 55 -8.14 5.68 -10.38
N LEU A 56 -9.41 5.73 -9.93
CA LEU A 56 -10.32 4.59 -9.98
C LEU A 56 -11.15 4.61 -11.27
N GLU A 57 -11.79 3.49 -11.60
CA GLU A 57 -12.61 3.37 -12.81
C GLU A 57 -13.73 4.42 -12.87
N ALA A 58 -14.43 4.62 -11.75
CA ALA A 58 -15.54 5.59 -11.67
C ALA A 58 -15.10 7.03 -11.39
N GLY A 59 -13.79 7.31 -11.29
CA GLY A 59 -13.25 8.66 -11.10
C GLY A 59 -12.19 8.76 -10.02
N PRO A 60 -11.60 9.95 -9.87
CA PRO A 60 -10.50 10.15 -8.92
C PRO A 60 -10.99 10.10 -7.46
N LEU A 61 -10.20 9.43 -6.63
CA LEU A 61 -10.38 9.37 -5.19
C LEU A 61 -9.20 10.05 -4.47
N ARG A 62 -9.51 10.89 -3.49
CA ARG A 62 -8.52 11.56 -2.64
C ARG A 62 -8.73 11.17 -1.18
N LEU A 63 -7.68 10.62 -0.56
CA LEU A 63 -7.67 10.20 0.83
C LEU A 63 -6.69 11.06 1.63
N ARG A 64 -7.09 11.50 2.81
CA ARG A 64 -6.25 12.35 3.66
C ARG A 64 -5.55 11.59 4.78
N ARG A 65 -6.24 10.64 5.37
CA ARG A 65 -5.74 9.82 6.49
C ARG A 65 -6.24 8.41 6.33
N ALA A 66 -5.38 7.46 6.65
CA ALA A 66 -5.76 6.08 6.76
C ALA A 66 -5.23 5.49 8.06
N PHE A 67 -6.00 4.59 8.63
CA PHE A 67 -5.62 3.75 9.74
C PHE A 67 -5.61 2.32 9.23
N CYS A 68 -4.44 1.71 9.25
CA CYS A 68 -4.24 0.35 8.76
C CYS A 68 -4.01 -0.58 9.94
N GLY A 69 -4.67 -1.71 9.93
CA GLY A 69 -4.51 -2.77 10.92
C GLY A 69 -4.35 -4.12 10.24
N VAL A 70 -3.65 -5.02 10.89
CA VAL A 70 -3.45 -6.40 10.43
C VAL A 70 -4.08 -7.34 11.45
N GLU A 71 -4.95 -8.22 10.96
CA GLU A 71 -5.52 -9.31 11.74
C GLU A 71 -5.17 -10.64 11.09
N ARG A 72 -4.90 -11.67 11.88
CA ARG A 72 -4.70 -13.01 11.37
C ARG A 72 -5.98 -13.82 11.50
N GLU A 73 -6.42 -14.41 10.38
CA GLU A 73 -7.57 -15.32 10.30
C GLU A 73 -7.10 -16.72 9.86
N GLY A 74 -6.75 -17.57 10.83
CA GLY A 74 -6.15 -18.88 10.50
C GLY A 74 -4.78 -18.72 9.83
N GLU A 75 -4.65 -19.15 8.59
CA GLU A 75 -3.44 -18.99 7.77
C GLU A 75 -3.48 -17.77 6.85
N SER A 76 -4.59 -17.05 6.83
CA SER A 76 -4.81 -15.84 6.03
C SER A 76 -4.57 -14.58 6.89
N PHE A 77 -4.32 -13.47 6.21
CA PHE A 77 -4.26 -12.15 6.84
C PHE A 77 -5.37 -11.26 6.31
N LEU A 78 -6.00 -10.53 7.22
CA LEU A 78 -6.96 -9.47 6.92
C LEU A 78 -6.30 -8.11 7.15
N LEU A 79 -6.23 -7.30 6.11
CA LEU A 79 -5.83 -5.90 6.18
C LEU A 79 -7.08 -5.04 6.28
N ARG A 80 -7.22 -4.34 7.41
CA ARG A 80 -8.28 -3.34 7.59
C ARG A 80 -7.73 -1.96 7.31
N VAL A 81 -8.36 -1.27 6.37
CA VAL A 81 -7.99 0.09 5.99
C VAL A 81 -9.21 1.00 6.19
N ASN A 82 -9.13 1.89 7.16
CA ASN A 82 -10.15 2.92 7.38
C ASN A 82 -9.58 4.26 6.94
N ALA A 83 -10.15 4.89 5.92
CA ALA A 83 -9.61 6.11 5.35
C ALA A 83 -10.64 7.22 5.25
N LEU A 84 -10.19 8.48 5.43
CA LEU A 84 -10.99 9.67 5.27
C LEU A 84 -10.87 10.21 3.85
N SER A 85 -12.00 10.24 3.14
CA SER A 85 -12.07 10.79 1.79
C SER A 85 -12.37 12.29 1.81
N ARG A 86 -11.71 13.01 0.91
CA ARG A 86 -11.99 14.41 0.59
C ARG A 86 -12.98 14.60 -0.56
N ASN A 87 -13.43 13.51 -1.15
CA ASN A 87 -14.43 13.60 -2.21
C ASN A 87 -15.80 13.99 -1.63
N ASN A 88 -16.51 14.90 -2.30
CA ASN A 88 -17.89 15.24 -1.95
C ASN A 88 -18.82 14.03 -2.13
N ALA A 89 -18.57 13.23 -3.16
CA ALA A 89 -19.20 11.94 -3.39
C ALA A 89 -18.12 10.89 -3.64
N LEU A 90 -18.28 9.71 -3.06
CA LEU A 90 -17.36 8.60 -3.31
C LEU A 90 -17.63 8.05 -4.72
N PRO A 91 -16.58 7.73 -5.50
CA PRO A 91 -16.73 6.98 -6.74
C PRO A 91 -17.45 5.65 -6.47
N ALA A 92 -18.23 5.16 -7.43
CA ALA A 92 -18.83 3.85 -7.34
C ALA A 92 -17.75 2.77 -7.18
N ASP A 93 -18.03 1.75 -6.41
CA ASP A 93 -17.15 0.59 -6.16
C ASP A 93 -15.74 0.93 -5.64
N ALA A 94 -15.53 2.17 -5.15
CA ALA A 94 -14.22 2.65 -4.69
C ALA A 94 -13.59 1.75 -3.61
N GLU A 95 -14.38 1.26 -2.67
CA GLU A 95 -13.90 0.37 -1.61
C GLU A 95 -13.41 -0.95 -2.20
N ALA A 96 -14.19 -1.58 -3.10
CA ALA A 96 -13.83 -2.84 -3.74
C ALA A 96 -12.58 -2.71 -4.63
N GLU A 97 -12.44 -1.61 -5.38
CA GLU A 97 -11.23 -1.35 -6.17
C GLU A 97 -10.00 -1.18 -5.27
N LEU A 98 -10.13 -0.45 -4.16
CA LEU A 98 -9.03 -0.29 -3.21
C LEU A 98 -8.69 -1.60 -2.49
N GLU A 99 -9.65 -2.45 -2.17
CA GLU A 99 -9.40 -3.78 -1.61
C GLU A 99 -8.55 -4.64 -2.55
N ALA A 100 -8.92 -4.68 -3.83
CA ALA A 100 -8.15 -5.39 -4.86
C ALA A 100 -6.74 -4.81 -5.00
N LEU A 101 -6.62 -3.49 -5.10
CA LEU A 101 -5.33 -2.79 -5.22
C LEU A 101 -4.45 -3.02 -3.98
N CYS A 102 -5.03 -3.02 -2.79
CA CYS A 102 -4.34 -3.31 -1.53
C CYS A 102 -3.71 -4.71 -1.56
N ALA A 103 -4.51 -5.73 -1.87
CA ALA A 103 -4.04 -7.11 -1.95
C ALA A 103 -2.94 -7.29 -3.02
N ASP A 104 -3.13 -6.71 -4.20
CA ASP A 104 -2.15 -6.78 -5.28
C ASP A 104 -0.84 -6.08 -4.94
N THR A 105 -0.91 -4.91 -4.31
CA THR A 105 0.27 -4.16 -3.87
C THR A 105 1.08 -4.95 -2.84
N VAL A 106 0.42 -5.53 -1.85
CA VAL A 106 1.10 -6.33 -0.83
C VAL A 106 1.76 -7.56 -1.45
N ARG A 107 1.07 -8.28 -2.35
CA ARG A 107 1.65 -9.43 -3.06
C ARG A 107 2.85 -9.02 -3.92
N ARG A 108 2.73 -7.91 -4.63
CA ARG A 108 3.83 -7.38 -5.46
C ARG A 108 5.05 -7.05 -4.62
N CYS A 109 4.86 -6.34 -3.50
CA CYS A 109 5.94 -6.01 -2.58
C CYS A 109 6.56 -7.26 -1.97
N TRP A 110 5.75 -8.23 -1.57
CA TRP A 110 6.23 -9.51 -1.04
C TRP A 110 7.12 -10.25 -2.02
N THR A 111 6.71 -10.34 -3.30
CA THR A 111 7.51 -10.95 -4.38
C THR A 111 8.85 -10.23 -4.58
N LEU A 112 8.91 -8.94 -4.30
CA LEU A 112 10.13 -8.13 -4.36
C LEU A 112 10.94 -8.16 -3.06
N GLY A 113 10.54 -8.98 -2.08
CA GLY A 113 11.26 -9.14 -0.83
C GLY A 113 10.92 -8.08 0.23
N LEU A 114 9.80 -7.36 0.08
CA LEU A 114 9.38 -6.32 1.01
C LEU A 114 8.03 -6.64 1.65
N ASP A 115 8.03 -6.89 2.96
CA ASP A 115 6.82 -7.04 3.78
C ASP A 115 6.30 -5.66 4.23
N ILE A 116 5.56 -4.97 3.35
CA ILE A 116 5.04 -3.62 3.65
C ILE A 116 3.94 -3.61 4.70
N SER A 117 3.25 -4.74 4.88
CA SER A 117 2.15 -4.87 5.84
C SER A 117 2.62 -5.31 7.22
N GLY A 118 3.89 -5.73 7.33
CA GLY A 118 4.47 -6.19 8.60
C GLY A 118 3.91 -7.53 9.07
N PHE A 119 3.51 -8.43 8.17
CA PHE A 119 2.96 -9.74 8.51
C PHE A 119 3.94 -10.58 9.34
N GLY A 120 5.23 -10.54 8.98
CA GLY A 120 6.27 -11.22 9.74
C GLY A 120 6.41 -10.68 11.15
N ALA A 121 6.37 -9.36 11.32
CA ALA A 121 6.40 -8.71 12.62
C ALA A 121 5.14 -9.01 13.43
N HIS A 122 3.96 -8.97 12.83
CA HIS A 122 2.69 -9.32 13.48
C HIS A 122 2.70 -10.76 13.98
N GLN A 123 3.18 -11.69 13.15
CA GLN A 123 3.32 -13.09 13.55
C GLN A 123 4.33 -13.26 14.69
N ALA A 124 5.48 -12.58 14.62
CA ALA A 124 6.51 -12.66 15.65
C ALA A 124 6.01 -12.16 16.99
N LEU A 125 5.24 -11.08 17.04
CA LEU A 125 4.62 -10.56 18.25
C LEU A 125 3.66 -11.58 18.89
N ARG A 126 2.96 -12.35 18.06
CA ARG A 126 2.00 -13.35 18.53
C ARG A 126 2.67 -14.66 18.97
N ASP A 127 3.59 -15.16 18.15
CA ASP A 127 4.16 -16.50 18.27
C ASP A 127 5.55 -16.49 18.95
N GLY A 128 6.08 -15.31 19.20
CA GLY A 128 7.38 -15.11 19.87
C GLY A 128 8.61 -15.31 18.97
N HIS A 129 8.44 -15.56 17.67
CA HIS A 129 9.55 -15.73 16.75
C HIS A 129 9.17 -15.34 15.31
N PHE A 130 10.15 -14.93 14.52
CA PHE A 130 9.99 -14.60 13.10
C PHE A 130 10.03 -15.87 12.23
N ALA A 131 8.89 -16.51 12.04
CA ALA A 131 8.77 -17.66 11.15
C ALA A 131 8.38 -17.27 9.72
N LEU A 132 7.56 -16.21 9.56
CA LEU A 132 7.11 -15.72 8.28
C LEU A 132 8.04 -14.62 7.76
N THR A 133 8.61 -14.85 6.58
CA THR A 133 9.47 -13.89 5.87
C THR A 133 9.07 -13.85 4.40
N THR A 134 9.51 -12.83 3.66
CA THR A 134 9.25 -12.70 2.23
C THR A 134 9.90 -13.78 1.36
N LYS A 135 10.73 -14.64 1.94
CA LYS A 135 11.26 -15.87 1.30
C LYS A 135 10.22 -17.00 1.24
N ASN A 136 9.20 -16.92 2.07
CA ASN A 136 8.07 -17.84 2.03
C ASN A 136 7.08 -17.44 0.94
N VAL A 137 6.21 -18.37 0.57
CA VAL A 137 5.06 -18.04 -0.28
C VAL A 137 4.23 -16.95 0.40
N CYS A 138 3.79 -15.97 -0.37
CA CYS A 138 2.93 -14.90 0.15
C CYS A 138 1.67 -15.53 0.76
N PRO A 139 1.34 -15.20 2.01
CA PRO A 139 0.11 -15.71 2.61
C PRO A 139 -1.12 -15.22 1.84
N GLU A 140 -2.24 -15.89 2.03
CA GLU A 140 -3.52 -15.39 1.52
C GLU A 140 -3.86 -14.06 2.21
N ILE A 141 -4.19 -13.05 1.39
CA ILE A 141 -4.47 -11.70 1.84
C ILE A 141 -5.88 -11.33 1.45
N ARG A 142 -6.63 -10.88 2.43
CA ARG A 142 -7.91 -10.20 2.24
C ARG A 142 -7.77 -8.76 2.72
N ALA A 143 -8.41 -7.84 2.04
CA ALA A 143 -8.48 -6.45 2.46
C ALA A 143 -9.95 -6.09 2.73
N ASP A 144 -10.17 -5.28 3.75
CA ASP A 144 -11.46 -4.67 4.11
C ASP A 144 -11.21 -3.16 4.19
N VAL A 145 -11.69 -2.44 3.20
CA VAL A 145 -11.52 -0.99 3.09
C VAL A 145 -12.81 -0.29 3.39
N LYS A 146 -12.76 0.67 4.32
CA LYS A 146 -13.89 1.54 4.66
C LYS A 146 -13.53 2.99 4.44
N LEU A 147 -14.33 3.64 3.60
CA LEU A 147 -14.19 5.04 3.26
C LEU A 147 -15.22 5.88 4.03
N MET A 148 -14.71 6.81 4.83
CA MET A 148 -15.51 7.77 5.55
C MET A 148 -15.39 9.14 4.87
N LYS A 149 -16.47 9.88 4.81
CA LYS A 149 -16.43 11.28 4.36
C LYS A 149 -15.84 12.17 5.46
N CYS A 150 -15.02 13.10 5.03
CA CYS A 150 -14.60 14.21 5.90
C CYS A 150 -15.74 15.16 6.17
#